data_a8e84491fb45ed787496caecee881987
#
_entry.id   a8e84491fb45ed787496caecee881987
#
_cell.length_a   1.000
_cell.length_b   1.000
_cell.length_c   1.000
_cell.angle_alpha   90.00
_cell.angle_beta   90.00
_cell.angle_gamma   90.00
#
_symmetry.space_group_name_H-M   'P 1'
#
loop_
_entity.id
_entity.type
_entity.pdbx_description
1 polymer ?
#
loop_
_entity_poly.entity_id
_entity_poly.type
_entity_poly.pdbx_seq_one_letter_code
_entity_poly.pdbx_strand_id
1 'polypeptide(L)'
;MKYSPYTATVAVITVSVIASYVAFNYSVDSLRVFHRQVAPFQSHSDINERVMKSLYLKEYCTGINTIVFGDSRTAGYSTDALENLFNDSVSYNYGVQSETLVGVLQKMQWLERMQCLPERIILPVSLDRIEVTDYADDTRLLMQENPAVLGDSPTTRNFWMRRWLFVKKYLFSSAIFIKNIKKINHHVVGTKYHLKFTPATGDIYYSFDHPCTKDIPPVGSVRLKKGKVDAFIKQLQRIQNYTEKLNKDLFILWNPQLYKRQMSYDMGSLEGFLKKIESIFPTIFRVPLDDTRLKDITQYHDCSHFKKELGKTVLDRKNLVPVDILMKEFGAEHAKFSN
;
A
#
# COMPACT_ATOMS: atom_id res chain seq x y z
N MET A 1 39.70 -33.47 -22.40
CA MET A 1 39.39 -34.11 -21.09
C MET A 1 38.16 -35.00 -21.28
N LYS A 2 38.27 -36.31 -21.11
CA LYS A 2 37.11 -37.22 -21.10
C LYS A 2 36.51 -37.20 -19.69
N TYR A 3 35.32 -36.59 -19.50
CA TYR A 3 34.62 -36.67 -18.22
C TYR A 3 34.23 -38.13 -17.93
N SER A 4 34.37 -38.53 -16.68
CA SER A 4 33.93 -39.86 -16.26
C SER A 4 32.41 -39.97 -16.41
N PRO A 5 31.85 -41.13 -16.80
CA PRO A 5 30.39 -41.34 -16.87
C PRO A 5 29.70 -40.99 -15.57
N TYR A 6 30.33 -41.20 -14.43
CA TYR A 6 29.87 -40.82 -13.11
C TYR A 6 29.65 -39.29 -12.98
N THR A 7 30.65 -38.49 -13.42
CA THR A 7 30.55 -37.01 -13.37
C THR A 7 29.39 -36.51 -14.24
N ALA A 8 29.19 -37.09 -15.42
CA ALA A 8 28.07 -36.76 -16.30
C ALA A 8 26.73 -37.10 -15.65
N THR A 9 26.59 -38.28 -15.03
CA THR A 9 25.39 -38.71 -14.35
C THR A 9 25.04 -37.77 -13.17
N VAL A 10 26.01 -37.43 -12.33
CA VAL A 10 25.82 -36.49 -11.21
C VAL A 10 25.40 -35.12 -11.73
N ALA A 11 26.01 -34.62 -12.79
CA ALA A 11 25.64 -33.34 -13.40
C ALA A 11 24.19 -33.34 -13.90
N VAL A 12 23.78 -34.40 -14.60
CA VAL A 12 22.39 -34.54 -15.10
C VAL A 12 21.39 -34.57 -13.94
N ILE A 13 21.63 -35.36 -12.90
CA ILE A 13 20.77 -35.44 -11.74
C ILE A 13 20.65 -34.05 -11.07
N THR A 14 21.75 -33.37 -10.84
CA THR A 14 21.80 -32.04 -10.23
C THR A 14 21.00 -31.03 -11.03
N VAL A 15 21.21 -30.97 -12.34
CA VAL A 15 20.45 -30.08 -13.24
C VAL A 15 18.95 -30.39 -13.20
N SER A 16 18.59 -31.68 -13.23
CA SER A 16 17.19 -32.10 -13.19
C SER A 16 16.50 -31.69 -11.88
N VAL A 17 17.17 -31.86 -10.74
CA VAL A 17 16.65 -31.43 -9.43
C VAL A 17 16.45 -29.91 -9.38
N ILE A 18 17.42 -29.14 -9.84
CA ILE A 18 17.31 -27.67 -9.89
C ILE A 18 16.19 -27.25 -10.83
N ALA A 19 16.10 -27.85 -12.01
CA ALA A 19 15.06 -27.55 -12.98
C ALA A 19 13.66 -27.85 -12.42
N SER A 20 13.47 -29.00 -11.75
CA SER A 20 12.22 -29.38 -11.10
C SER A 20 11.84 -28.41 -9.98
N TYR A 21 12.80 -27.98 -9.17
CA TYR A 21 12.61 -27.01 -8.11
C TYR A 21 12.14 -25.64 -8.66
N VAL A 22 12.79 -25.15 -9.68
CA VAL A 22 12.45 -23.90 -10.38
C VAL A 22 11.08 -23.99 -11.04
N ALA A 23 10.80 -25.09 -11.75
CA ALA A 23 9.53 -25.34 -12.39
C ALA A 23 8.39 -25.40 -11.37
N PHE A 24 8.59 -26.04 -10.22
CA PHE A 24 7.62 -26.08 -9.13
C PHE A 24 7.32 -24.67 -8.60
N ASN A 25 8.36 -23.88 -8.25
CA ASN A 25 8.16 -22.54 -7.74
C ASN A 25 7.47 -21.61 -8.76
N TYR A 26 7.80 -21.76 -10.04
CA TYR A 26 7.14 -21.01 -11.11
C TYR A 26 5.66 -21.42 -11.28
N SER A 27 5.38 -22.71 -11.30
CA SER A 27 4.02 -23.23 -11.56
C SER A 27 3.03 -22.95 -10.43
N VAL A 28 3.47 -23.07 -9.17
CA VAL A 28 2.61 -22.82 -8.01
C VAL A 28 2.42 -21.34 -7.76
N ASP A 29 3.49 -20.53 -7.92
CA ASP A 29 3.49 -19.06 -7.81
C ASP A 29 2.59 -18.51 -6.70
N SER A 30 2.85 -18.93 -5.45
CA SER A 30 1.99 -18.60 -4.31
C SER A 30 1.80 -17.10 -4.10
N LEU A 31 2.76 -16.27 -4.48
CA LEU A 31 2.72 -14.81 -4.35
C LEU A 31 2.17 -14.10 -5.60
N ARG A 32 1.80 -14.84 -6.64
CA ARG A 32 1.31 -14.31 -7.92
C ARG A 32 2.26 -13.31 -8.60
N VAL A 33 3.51 -13.66 -8.65
CA VAL A 33 4.56 -12.82 -9.23
C VAL A 33 4.68 -13.02 -10.74
N PHE A 34 4.40 -14.23 -11.21
CA PHE A 34 4.53 -14.63 -12.62
C PHE A 34 3.18 -14.79 -13.32
N HIS A 35 2.14 -15.23 -12.60
CA HIS A 35 0.84 -15.55 -13.16
C HIS A 35 -0.24 -14.62 -12.62
N ARG A 36 -0.95 -13.93 -13.52
CA ARG A 36 -2.07 -13.05 -13.17
C ARG A 36 -3.37 -13.80 -12.94
N GLN A 37 -3.60 -14.83 -13.75
CA GLN A 37 -4.80 -15.63 -13.65
C GLN A 37 -4.74 -16.60 -12.47
N VAL A 38 -5.91 -16.93 -11.98
CA VAL A 38 -6.08 -17.86 -10.87
C VAL A 38 -5.59 -19.25 -11.30
N ALA A 39 -4.37 -19.63 -10.91
CA ALA A 39 -3.94 -21.02 -11.03
C ALA A 39 -4.78 -21.91 -10.09
N PRO A 40 -4.94 -23.20 -10.37
CA PRO A 40 -5.87 -24.08 -9.64
C PRO A 40 -5.64 -24.16 -8.12
N PHE A 41 -4.48 -23.71 -7.63
CA PHE A 41 -4.12 -23.74 -6.19
C PHE A 41 -4.18 -22.33 -5.54
N GLN A 42 -5.06 -21.46 -5.99
CA GLN A 42 -5.02 -20.07 -5.51
C GLN A 42 -5.87 -19.84 -4.27
N SER A 43 -5.17 -19.42 -3.24
CA SER A 43 -5.74 -18.71 -2.12
C SER A 43 -5.59 -17.21 -2.34
N HIS A 44 -6.51 -16.43 -1.79
CA HIS A 44 -6.40 -14.97 -1.81
C HIS A 44 -5.46 -14.41 -0.71
N SER A 45 -4.88 -15.29 0.11
CA SER A 45 -3.92 -14.92 1.15
C SER A 45 -2.50 -14.88 0.59
N ASP A 46 -1.68 -14.00 1.13
CA ASP A 46 -0.24 -13.95 0.85
C ASP A 46 0.16 -13.66 -0.61
N ILE A 47 -0.52 -12.73 -1.25
CA ILE A 47 -0.10 -12.23 -2.57
C ILE A 47 0.94 -11.12 -2.43
N ASN A 48 1.78 -10.93 -3.42
CA ASN A 48 2.55 -9.70 -3.55
C ASN A 48 1.68 -8.64 -4.23
N GLU A 49 1.02 -7.80 -3.43
CA GLU A 49 0.11 -6.75 -3.90
C GLU A 49 0.78 -5.78 -4.86
N ARG A 50 2.06 -5.45 -4.64
CA ARG A 50 2.81 -4.51 -5.48
C ARG A 50 2.95 -5.03 -6.89
N VAL A 51 3.33 -6.28 -7.03
CA VAL A 51 3.47 -6.94 -8.34
C VAL A 51 2.11 -7.15 -8.99
N MET A 52 1.13 -7.68 -8.26
CA MET A 52 -0.20 -7.96 -8.80
C MET A 52 -0.89 -6.71 -9.33
N LYS A 53 -0.91 -5.63 -8.56
CA LYS A 53 -1.54 -4.38 -8.95
C LYS A 53 -0.82 -3.72 -10.12
N SER A 54 0.52 -3.75 -10.15
CA SER A 54 1.27 -3.21 -11.28
C SER A 54 1.10 -4.05 -12.56
N LEU A 55 1.02 -5.38 -12.45
CA LEU A 55 0.73 -6.24 -13.61
C LEU A 55 -0.68 -5.99 -14.17
N TYR A 56 -1.67 -5.81 -13.29
CA TYR A 56 -3.02 -5.45 -13.72
C TYR A 56 -3.05 -4.11 -14.44
N LEU A 57 -2.51 -3.06 -13.81
CA LEU A 57 -2.48 -1.72 -14.38
C LEU A 57 -1.70 -1.66 -15.70
N LYS A 58 -0.67 -2.47 -15.87
CA LYS A 58 0.07 -2.55 -17.14
C LYS A 58 -0.83 -2.92 -18.33
N GLU A 59 -1.90 -3.67 -18.10
CA GLU A 59 -2.78 -4.15 -19.16
C GLU A 59 -4.10 -3.40 -19.25
N TYR A 60 -4.63 -2.95 -18.11
CA TYR A 60 -6.01 -2.47 -18.00
C TYR A 60 -6.11 -1.05 -17.44
N CYS A 61 -5.05 -0.25 -17.50
CA CYS A 61 -5.08 1.12 -16.97
C CYS A 61 -5.91 2.09 -17.81
N THR A 62 -6.20 1.76 -19.07
CA THR A 62 -6.99 2.61 -19.95
C THR A 62 -8.42 2.76 -19.41
N GLY A 63 -8.88 3.99 -19.26
CA GLY A 63 -10.22 4.30 -18.75
C GLY A 63 -10.30 4.45 -17.24
N ILE A 64 -9.22 4.21 -16.47
CA ILE A 64 -9.19 4.54 -15.04
C ILE A 64 -9.11 6.07 -14.91
N ASN A 65 -10.09 6.67 -14.23
CA ASN A 65 -10.19 8.12 -14.03
C ASN A 65 -9.62 8.57 -12.70
N THR A 66 -9.71 7.71 -11.68
CA THR A 66 -9.26 8.00 -10.32
C THR A 66 -8.42 6.85 -9.77
N ILE A 67 -7.31 7.19 -9.11
CA ILE A 67 -6.45 6.21 -8.44
C ILE A 67 -6.16 6.62 -7.00
N VAL A 68 -6.24 5.64 -6.08
CA VAL A 68 -5.79 5.83 -4.69
C VAL A 68 -4.42 5.20 -4.53
N PHE A 69 -3.45 5.99 -4.11
CA PHE A 69 -2.14 5.50 -3.67
C PHE A 69 -2.08 5.49 -2.13
N GLY A 70 -1.23 4.69 -1.56
CA GLY A 70 -0.97 4.71 -0.14
C GLY A 70 -0.63 3.34 0.43
N ASP A 71 -0.65 3.24 1.74
CA ASP A 71 -0.30 2.01 2.46
C ASP A 71 -1.51 1.06 2.65
N SER A 72 -1.36 0.05 3.48
CA SER A 72 -2.40 -0.97 3.75
C SER A 72 -3.74 -0.40 4.24
N ARG A 73 -3.77 0.83 4.78
CA ARG A 73 -5.01 1.49 5.24
C ARG A 73 -5.92 1.88 4.09
N THR A 74 -5.37 1.99 2.88
CA THR A 74 -6.19 2.24 1.69
C THR A 74 -7.22 1.16 1.43
N ALA A 75 -7.06 -0.03 2.02
CA ALA A 75 -8.09 -1.08 1.99
C ALA A 75 -9.45 -0.64 2.58
N GLY A 76 -9.46 0.37 3.43
CA GLY A 76 -10.68 0.99 3.94
C GLY A 76 -11.41 1.88 2.93
N TYR A 77 -10.78 2.27 1.81
CA TYR A 77 -11.43 3.06 0.76
C TYR A 77 -11.86 2.13 -0.38
N SER A 78 -13.17 1.95 -0.55
CA SER A 78 -13.69 1.18 -1.67
C SER A 78 -13.72 2.01 -2.95
N THR A 79 -13.47 1.38 -4.08
CA THR A 79 -13.57 2.01 -5.40
C THR A 79 -14.99 2.52 -5.67
N ASP A 80 -16.02 1.79 -5.27
CA ASP A 80 -17.42 2.24 -5.38
C ASP A 80 -17.67 3.60 -4.67
N ALA A 81 -17.05 3.82 -3.50
CA ALA A 81 -17.21 5.08 -2.78
C ALA A 81 -16.48 6.25 -3.49
N LEU A 82 -15.36 5.96 -4.15
CA LEU A 82 -14.63 6.94 -4.95
C LEU A 82 -15.41 7.32 -6.22
N GLU A 83 -15.99 6.33 -6.89
CA GLU A 83 -16.82 6.53 -8.08
C GLU A 83 -18.04 7.40 -7.76
N ASN A 84 -18.68 7.16 -6.62
CA ASN A 84 -19.78 8.00 -6.13
C ASN A 84 -19.33 9.43 -5.79
N LEU A 85 -18.14 9.61 -5.20
CA LEU A 85 -17.62 10.93 -4.84
C LEU A 85 -17.39 11.82 -6.05
N PHE A 86 -16.83 11.26 -7.12
CA PHE A 86 -16.42 12.02 -8.31
C PHE A 86 -17.36 11.85 -9.50
N ASN A 87 -18.40 11.01 -9.39
CA ASN A 87 -19.24 10.56 -10.52
C ASN A 87 -18.42 9.95 -11.66
N ASP A 88 -17.36 9.26 -11.30
CA ASP A 88 -16.47 8.59 -12.25
C ASP A 88 -16.95 7.20 -12.59
N SER A 89 -16.60 6.75 -13.79
CA SER A 89 -16.94 5.42 -14.27
C SER A 89 -15.99 4.33 -13.75
N VAL A 90 -14.72 4.66 -13.50
CA VAL A 90 -13.70 3.67 -13.09
C VAL A 90 -12.68 4.25 -12.14
N SER A 91 -12.59 3.65 -10.96
CA SER A 91 -11.57 3.94 -9.95
C SER A 91 -10.69 2.73 -9.66
N TYR A 92 -9.46 2.94 -9.23
CA TYR A 92 -8.52 1.87 -8.86
C TYR A 92 -7.81 2.13 -7.54
N ASN A 93 -7.77 1.13 -6.68
CA ASN A 93 -7.02 1.19 -5.41
C ASN A 93 -5.62 0.60 -5.58
N TYR A 94 -4.61 1.47 -5.78
CA TYR A 94 -3.19 1.05 -5.88
C TYR A 94 -2.46 1.14 -4.55
N GLY A 95 -3.17 1.23 -3.45
CA GLY A 95 -2.54 1.10 -2.13
C GLY A 95 -1.97 -0.28 -1.89
N VAL A 96 -0.83 -0.36 -1.21
CA VAL A 96 -0.12 -1.62 -0.93
C VAL A 96 0.50 -1.61 0.45
N GLN A 97 0.72 -2.76 1.02
CA GLN A 97 1.29 -2.88 2.36
C GLN A 97 2.61 -2.10 2.52
N SER A 98 2.73 -1.32 3.60
CA SER A 98 3.94 -0.54 3.94
C SER A 98 4.45 0.42 2.85
N GLU A 99 3.54 1.01 2.08
CA GLU A 99 3.93 1.99 1.06
C GLU A 99 4.52 3.26 1.66
N THR A 100 5.41 3.89 0.91
CA THR A 100 6.06 5.16 1.25
C THR A 100 5.75 6.21 0.19
N LEU A 101 5.88 7.49 0.52
CA LEU A 101 5.69 8.57 -0.45
C LEU A 101 6.68 8.49 -1.63
N VAL A 102 7.89 7.97 -1.37
CA VAL A 102 8.88 7.71 -2.44
C VAL A 102 8.37 6.63 -3.40
N GLY A 103 7.82 5.53 -2.86
CA GLY A 103 7.23 4.47 -3.68
C GLY A 103 6.00 4.95 -4.45
N VAL A 104 5.15 5.79 -3.83
CA VAL A 104 4.02 6.43 -4.52
C VAL A 104 4.51 7.24 -5.73
N LEU A 105 5.51 8.11 -5.54
CA LEU A 105 6.05 8.92 -6.63
C LEU A 105 6.63 8.06 -7.76
N GLN A 106 7.32 6.97 -7.43
CA GLN A 106 7.84 6.03 -8.43
C GLN A 106 6.72 5.37 -9.25
N LYS A 107 5.63 4.97 -8.59
CA LYS A 107 4.43 4.41 -9.24
C LYS A 107 3.75 5.41 -10.16
N MET A 108 3.61 6.66 -9.71
CA MET A 108 3.07 7.74 -10.54
C MET A 108 3.93 7.96 -11.80
N GLN A 109 5.26 8.04 -11.63
CA GLN A 109 6.20 8.17 -12.75
C GLN A 109 6.15 6.98 -13.70
N TRP A 110 5.94 5.77 -13.18
CA TRP A 110 5.78 4.58 -13.99
C TRP A 110 4.49 4.61 -14.79
N LEU A 111 3.35 4.98 -14.18
CA LEU A 111 2.07 5.13 -14.86
C LEU A 111 2.12 6.24 -15.93
N GLU A 112 2.79 7.35 -15.64
CA GLU A 112 2.98 8.43 -16.61
C GLU A 112 3.76 7.96 -17.84
N ARG A 113 4.88 7.23 -17.65
CA ARG A 113 5.64 6.63 -18.78
C ARG A 113 4.79 5.68 -19.63
N MET A 114 3.79 5.04 -19.04
CA MET A 114 2.85 4.17 -19.76
C MET A 114 1.65 4.95 -20.34
N GLN A 115 1.60 6.28 -20.17
CA GLN A 115 0.45 7.12 -20.53
C GLN A 115 -0.85 6.68 -19.82
N CYS A 116 -0.72 6.21 -18.60
CA CYS A 116 -1.77 5.62 -17.77
C CYS A 116 -1.99 6.36 -16.44
N LEU A 117 -1.33 7.49 -16.21
CA LEU A 117 -1.57 8.27 -15.00
C LEU A 117 -2.94 8.96 -15.11
N PRO A 118 -3.90 8.64 -14.23
CA PRO A 118 -5.26 9.15 -14.32
C PRO A 118 -5.36 10.65 -14.01
N GLU A 119 -6.52 11.23 -14.25
CA GLU A 119 -6.78 12.64 -13.99
C GLU A 119 -6.77 12.94 -12.48
N ARG A 120 -7.33 12.04 -11.67
CA ARG A 120 -7.47 12.24 -10.23
C ARG A 120 -6.62 11.25 -9.43
N ILE A 121 -5.88 11.81 -8.50
CA ILE A 121 -4.98 11.09 -7.62
C ILE A 121 -5.40 11.37 -6.18
N ILE A 122 -5.57 10.32 -5.41
CA ILE A 122 -5.94 10.38 -4.00
C ILE A 122 -4.79 9.83 -3.16
N LEU A 123 -4.37 10.60 -2.18
CA LEU A 123 -3.25 10.26 -1.31
C LEU A 123 -3.64 10.36 0.17
N PRO A 124 -3.91 9.24 0.83
CA PRO A 124 -4.13 9.19 2.26
C PRO A 124 -2.87 9.47 3.06
N VAL A 125 -3.01 10.32 4.08
CA VAL A 125 -1.96 10.71 5.03
C VAL A 125 -2.31 10.22 6.43
N SER A 126 -1.34 9.68 7.15
CA SER A 126 -1.49 9.20 8.53
C SER A 126 -0.33 9.66 9.40
N LEU A 127 -0.61 10.04 10.64
CA LEU A 127 0.40 10.52 11.61
C LEU A 127 1.49 9.47 11.89
N ASP A 128 1.11 8.23 12.04
CA ASP A 128 2.05 7.13 12.33
C ASP A 128 2.93 6.71 11.15
N ARG A 129 2.70 7.29 9.97
CA ARG A 129 3.54 7.06 8.78
C ARG A 129 4.55 8.17 8.54
N ILE A 130 4.48 9.28 9.27
CA ILE A 130 5.43 10.39 9.14
C ILE A 130 6.87 9.95 9.42
N GLU A 131 7.06 8.94 10.27
CA GLU A 131 8.38 8.41 10.58
C GLU A 131 8.97 7.51 9.47
N VAL A 132 8.14 7.03 8.53
CA VAL A 132 8.53 6.13 7.45
C VAL A 132 8.68 6.92 6.15
N THR A 133 9.80 7.62 6.03
CA THR A 133 10.05 8.53 4.89
C THR A 133 10.83 7.90 3.76
N ASP A 134 11.63 6.87 4.05
CA ASP A 134 12.52 6.26 3.07
C ASP A 134 11.88 5.06 2.39
N TYR A 135 12.29 4.79 1.15
CA TYR A 135 11.94 3.54 0.49
C TYR A 135 12.46 2.38 1.35
N ALA A 136 11.55 1.62 1.91
CA ALA A 136 11.93 0.39 2.58
C ALA A 136 12.38 -0.61 1.51
N ASP A 137 13.67 -0.82 1.37
CA ASP A 137 14.20 -2.01 0.69
C ASP A 137 13.81 -3.22 1.53
N ASP A 138 12.56 -3.65 1.34
CA ASP A 138 11.99 -4.72 2.12
C ASP A 138 12.55 -6.04 1.61
N THR A 139 13.34 -6.68 2.43
CA THR A 139 13.88 -8.02 2.15
C THR A 139 12.80 -9.09 2.07
N ARG A 140 11.58 -8.79 2.51
CA ARG A 140 10.43 -9.70 2.46
C ARG A 140 9.93 -9.82 1.02
N LEU A 141 9.91 -11.04 0.50
CA LEU A 141 9.47 -11.33 -0.87
C LEU A 141 8.02 -10.86 -1.14
N LEU A 142 7.19 -10.84 -0.12
CA LEU A 142 5.79 -10.39 -0.20
C LEU A 142 5.65 -8.90 -0.54
N MET A 143 6.66 -8.07 -0.22
CA MET A 143 6.63 -6.61 -0.38
C MET A 143 7.59 -6.09 -1.45
N GLN A 144 8.21 -6.95 -2.22
CA GLN A 144 9.10 -6.53 -3.29
C GLN A 144 8.34 -5.80 -4.39
N GLU A 145 8.84 -4.64 -4.81
CA GLU A 145 8.25 -3.89 -5.91
C GLU A 145 8.53 -4.57 -7.26
N ASN A 146 7.61 -4.39 -8.19
CA ASN A 146 7.80 -4.80 -9.57
C ASN A 146 8.98 -4.01 -10.17
N PRO A 147 10.01 -4.69 -10.72
CA PRO A 147 11.16 -4.00 -11.31
C PRO A 147 10.80 -2.97 -12.39
N ALA A 148 9.67 -3.15 -13.08
CA ALA A 148 9.20 -2.19 -14.07
C ALA A 148 8.79 -0.83 -13.46
N VAL A 149 8.35 -0.83 -12.19
CA VAL A 149 7.96 0.39 -11.45
C VAL A 149 9.19 1.19 -11.01
N LEU A 150 10.32 0.52 -10.75
CA LEU A 150 11.53 1.14 -10.19
C LEU A 150 12.30 2.09 -11.15
N GLY A 151 11.75 2.36 -12.33
CA GLY A 151 12.15 3.52 -13.13
C GLY A 151 13.34 3.34 -14.08
N ASP A 152 13.94 2.18 -14.16
CA ASP A 152 14.99 1.93 -15.15
C ASP A 152 14.39 1.75 -16.56
N SER A 153 15.02 2.38 -17.55
CA SER A 153 14.66 2.12 -18.96
C SER A 153 14.94 0.67 -19.32
N PRO A 154 14.05 0.01 -20.11
CA PRO A 154 14.30 -1.33 -20.65
C PRO A 154 15.59 -1.46 -21.45
N THR A 155 16.15 -0.35 -21.90
CA THR A 155 17.42 -0.29 -22.65
C THR A 155 18.64 -0.35 -21.75
N THR A 156 18.51 -0.22 -20.44
CA THR A 156 19.65 -0.21 -19.53
C THR A 156 20.00 -1.61 -19.01
N ARG A 157 21.31 -1.89 -18.87
CA ARG A 157 21.81 -3.10 -18.22
C ARG A 157 21.23 -3.28 -16.82
N ASN A 158 21.01 -2.19 -16.09
CA ASN A 158 20.48 -2.19 -14.73
C ASN A 158 19.04 -2.72 -14.68
N PHE A 159 18.19 -2.38 -15.65
CA PHE A 159 16.83 -2.91 -15.75
C PHE A 159 16.83 -4.45 -15.83
N TRP A 160 17.61 -5.01 -16.77
CA TRP A 160 17.67 -6.46 -16.95
C TRP A 160 18.29 -7.18 -15.76
N MET A 161 19.32 -6.58 -15.15
CA MET A 161 19.94 -7.12 -13.95
C MET A 161 18.96 -7.15 -12.77
N ARG A 162 18.22 -6.06 -12.52
CA ARG A 162 17.19 -6.02 -11.45
C ARG A 162 16.08 -7.02 -11.69
N ARG A 163 15.62 -7.12 -12.94
CA ARG A 163 14.60 -8.11 -13.31
C ARG A 163 15.08 -9.53 -13.12
N TRP A 164 16.30 -9.82 -13.52
CA TRP A 164 16.92 -11.13 -13.28
C TRP A 164 17.05 -11.44 -11.80
N LEU A 165 17.55 -10.52 -11.00
CA LEU A 165 17.67 -10.68 -9.55
C LEU A 165 16.30 -10.89 -8.89
N PHE A 166 15.27 -10.17 -9.34
CA PHE A 166 13.91 -10.34 -8.90
C PHE A 166 13.41 -11.76 -9.21
N VAL A 167 13.46 -12.18 -10.45
CA VAL A 167 13.04 -13.54 -10.88
C VAL A 167 13.81 -14.61 -10.13
N LYS A 168 15.14 -14.49 -10.06
CA LYS A 168 16.01 -15.40 -9.32
C LYS A 168 15.59 -15.52 -7.84
N LYS A 169 15.31 -14.40 -7.20
CA LYS A 169 14.91 -14.36 -5.79
C LYS A 169 13.63 -15.16 -5.52
N TYR A 170 12.65 -15.13 -6.43
CA TYR A 170 11.43 -15.92 -6.30
C TYR A 170 11.60 -17.38 -6.70
N LEU A 171 12.31 -17.68 -7.79
CA LEU A 171 12.45 -19.04 -8.29
C LEU A 171 13.38 -19.91 -7.44
N PHE A 172 14.42 -19.32 -6.83
CA PHE A 172 15.42 -20.05 -6.05
C PHE A 172 15.28 -19.88 -4.53
N SER A 173 14.20 -19.28 -4.06
CA SER A 173 13.96 -19.07 -2.64
C SER A 173 13.36 -20.31 -1.96
N SER A 174 14.05 -20.83 -0.93
CA SER A 174 13.51 -21.87 -0.07
C SER A 174 12.26 -21.41 0.70
N ALA A 175 12.19 -20.14 1.06
CA ALA A 175 11.00 -19.56 1.70
C ALA A 175 9.77 -19.61 0.79
N ILE A 176 9.94 -19.32 -0.50
CA ILE A 176 8.87 -19.46 -1.50
C ILE A 176 8.49 -20.93 -1.69
N PHE A 177 9.45 -21.82 -1.75
CA PHE A 177 9.19 -23.26 -1.89
C PHE A 177 8.33 -23.78 -0.73
N ILE A 178 8.70 -23.45 0.50
CA ILE A 178 7.93 -23.82 1.70
C ILE A 178 6.52 -23.20 1.66
N LYS A 179 6.41 -21.93 1.23
CA LYS A 179 5.13 -21.24 1.07
C LYS A 179 4.25 -21.93 0.02
N ASN A 180 4.84 -22.34 -1.09
CA ASN A 180 4.16 -23.08 -2.16
C ASN A 180 3.62 -24.41 -1.67
N ILE A 181 4.41 -25.19 -0.91
CA ILE A 181 3.97 -26.44 -0.30
C ILE A 181 2.82 -26.19 0.68
N LYS A 182 2.95 -25.21 1.58
CA LYS A 182 1.90 -24.85 2.53
C LYS A 182 0.61 -24.48 1.81
N LYS A 183 0.69 -23.74 0.70
CA LYS A 183 -0.46 -23.32 -0.08
C LYS A 183 -1.20 -24.49 -0.72
N ILE A 184 -0.48 -25.45 -1.30
CA ILE A 184 -1.09 -26.69 -1.82
C ILE A 184 -1.80 -27.42 -0.68
N ASN A 185 -1.16 -27.55 0.48
CA ASN A 185 -1.75 -28.20 1.64
C ASN A 185 -3.01 -27.47 2.14
N HIS A 186 -2.98 -26.14 2.23
CA HIS A 186 -4.14 -25.33 2.61
C HIS A 186 -5.30 -25.47 1.63
N HIS A 187 -5.01 -25.54 0.34
CA HIS A 187 -6.04 -25.78 -0.67
C HIS A 187 -6.72 -27.15 -0.49
N VAL A 188 -5.92 -28.17 -0.21
CA VAL A 188 -6.42 -29.55 0.04
C VAL A 188 -7.25 -29.62 1.34
N VAL A 189 -6.84 -28.90 2.38
CA VAL A 189 -7.51 -28.91 3.71
C VAL A 189 -8.70 -27.93 3.78
N GLY A 190 -8.85 -27.02 2.79
CA GLY A 190 -9.99 -26.11 2.72
C GLY A 190 -10.02 -25.00 3.80
N THR A 191 -8.86 -24.52 4.22
CA THR A 191 -8.76 -23.45 5.26
C THR A 191 -9.29 -22.12 4.76
N LYS A 192 -9.95 -21.36 5.65
CA LYS A 192 -10.45 -20.00 5.36
C LYS A 192 -9.30 -19.00 5.22
N TYR A 193 -9.41 -18.11 4.24
CA TYR A 193 -8.43 -17.08 3.95
C TYR A 193 -8.80 -15.76 4.62
N HIS A 194 -7.78 -15.05 5.11
CA HIS A 194 -7.94 -13.79 5.83
C HIS A 194 -7.87 -12.54 4.93
N LEU A 195 -7.54 -12.69 3.65
CA LEU A 195 -7.43 -11.59 2.71
C LEU A 195 -8.08 -11.97 1.38
N LYS A 196 -8.98 -11.12 0.91
CA LYS A 196 -9.57 -11.22 -0.43
C LYS A 196 -9.10 -10.02 -1.25
N PHE A 197 -8.63 -10.26 -2.45
CA PHE A 197 -8.17 -9.23 -3.39
C PHE A 197 -9.01 -9.28 -4.67
N THR A 198 -9.46 -8.12 -5.14
CA THR A 198 -10.19 -7.97 -6.39
C THR A 198 -9.27 -7.31 -7.42
N PRO A 199 -8.73 -8.03 -8.42
CA PRO A 199 -7.77 -7.46 -9.38
C PRO A 199 -8.31 -6.26 -10.15
N ALA A 200 -9.56 -6.29 -10.56
CA ALA A 200 -10.18 -5.27 -11.40
C ALA A 200 -10.31 -3.89 -10.72
N THR A 201 -10.46 -3.86 -9.41
CA THR A 201 -10.57 -2.62 -8.63
C THR A 201 -9.34 -2.34 -7.78
N GLY A 202 -8.45 -3.31 -7.62
CA GLY A 202 -7.34 -3.25 -6.68
C GLY A 202 -7.76 -3.32 -5.21
N ASP A 203 -9.04 -3.53 -4.92
CA ASP A 203 -9.57 -3.56 -3.56
C ASP A 203 -9.08 -4.77 -2.78
N ILE A 204 -8.80 -4.52 -1.50
CA ILE A 204 -8.42 -5.53 -0.54
C ILE A 204 -9.49 -5.59 0.56
N TYR A 205 -9.85 -6.79 0.95
CA TYR A 205 -10.79 -7.05 2.04
C TYR A 205 -10.09 -7.90 3.10
N TYR A 206 -10.06 -7.40 4.32
CA TYR A 206 -9.64 -8.17 5.48
C TYR A 206 -10.82 -8.92 6.06
N SER A 207 -10.67 -10.22 6.28
CA SER A 207 -11.69 -11.08 6.92
C SER A 207 -11.36 -11.38 8.39
N PHE A 208 -10.37 -10.69 8.96
CA PHE A 208 -10.00 -10.83 10.37
C PHE A 208 -10.35 -9.56 11.13
N ASP A 209 -10.84 -9.75 12.33
CA ASP A 209 -10.98 -8.70 13.33
C ASP A 209 -10.08 -9.09 14.51
N HIS A 210 -8.96 -8.41 14.65
CA HIS A 210 -8.11 -8.49 15.82
C HIS A 210 -8.35 -7.24 16.65
N PRO A 211 -9.05 -7.34 17.80
CA PRO A 211 -9.29 -6.18 18.63
C PRO A 211 -7.98 -5.48 18.96
N CYS A 212 -7.99 -4.15 18.98
CA CYS A 212 -6.84 -3.36 19.34
C CYS A 212 -6.46 -3.64 20.80
N THR A 213 -5.48 -4.51 21.01
CA THR A 213 -4.97 -4.88 22.32
C THR A 213 -3.68 -4.14 22.70
N LYS A 214 -3.15 -3.32 21.77
CA LYS A 214 -1.94 -2.55 22.02
C LYS A 214 -2.23 -1.39 22.95
N ASP A 215 -1.36 -1.16 23.91
CA ASP A 215 -1.38 0.04 24.73
C ASP A 215 -1.27 1.28 23.83
N ILE A 216 -2.27 2.14 23.93
CA ILE A 216 -2.26 3.43 23.25
C ILE A 216 -1.56 4.41 24.20
N PRO A 217 -0.55 5.16 23.71
CA PRO A 217 0.14 6.14 24.54
C PRO A 217 -0.85 7.16 25.14
N PRO A 218 -0.54 7.74 26.31
CA PRO A 218 -1.34 8.81 26.91
C PRO A 218 -1.54 10.00 25.96
N VAL A 219 -2.58 10.78 26.22
CA VAL A 219 -2.87 12.02 25.47
C VAL A 219 -1.64 12.95 25.51
N GLY A 220 -1.26 13.49 24.36
CA GLY A 220 -0.15 14.43 24.23
C GLY A 220 1.25 13.88 24.44
N SER A 221 1.43 12.56 24.65
CA SER A 221 2.72 11.98 24.98
C SER A 221 3.64 11.68 23.80
N VAL A 222 3.09 11.64 22.57
CA VAL A 222 3.84 11.30 21.35
C VAL A 222 4.22 12.56 20.60
N ARG A 223 5.51 12.86 20.53
CA ARG A 223 5.99 14.02 19.80
C ARG A 223 6.47 13.65 18.39
N LEU A 224 5.98 14.37 17.38
CA LEU A 224 6.46 14.21 16.01
C LEU A 224 7.89 14.77 15.88
N LYS A 225 8.81 13.95 15.39
CA LYS A 225 10.22 14.33 15.21
C LYS A 225 10.36 15.29 14.06
N LYS A 226 10.83 16.52 14.30
CA LYS A 226 10.97 17.59 13.30
C LYS A 226 11.63 17.11 12.00
N GLY A 227 12.76 16.43 12.08
CA GLY A 227 13.48 15.94 10.89
C GLY A 227 12.67 14.93 10.06
N LYS A 228 11.84 14.10 10.69
CA LYS A 228 10.93 13.16 9.99
C LYS A 228 9.75 13.89 9.36
N VAL A 229 9.18 14.88 10.08
CA VAL A 229 8.16 15.77 9.55
C VAL A 229 8.69 16.49 8.30
N ASP A 230 9.86 17.12 8.38
CA ASP A 230 10.45 17.86 7.27
C ASP A 230 10.71 16.96 6.05
N ALA A 231 11.22 15.74 6.27
CA ALA A 231 11.43 14.77 5.21
C ALA A 231 10.10 14.32 4.56
N PHE A 232 9.06 14.07 5.36
CA PHE A 232 7.74 13.72 4.87
C PHE A 232 7.10 14.84 4.06
N ILE A 233 7.12 16.07 4.57
CA ILE A 233 6.62 17.28 3.87
C ILE A 233 7.36 17.48 2.54
N LYS A 234 8.69 17.31 2.53
CA LYS A 234 9.48 17.39 1.29
C LYS A 234 9.01 16.38 0.23
N GLN A 235 8.66 15.17 0.64
CA GLN A 235 8.13 14.17 -0.31
C GLN A 235 6.72 14.52 -0.80
N LEU A 236 5.85 15.01 0.08
CA LEU A 236 4.53 15.52 -0.31
C LEU A 236 4.64 16.65 -1.32
N GLN A 237 5.52 17.63 -1.08
CA GLN A 237 5.77 18.73 -2.00
C GLN A 237 6.26 18.24 -3.37
N ARG A 238 7.11 17.19 -3.39
CA ARG A 238 7.56 16.59 -4.65
C ARG A 238 6.42 15.95 -5.42
N ILE A 239 5.49 15.29 -4.72
CA ILE A 239 4.30 14.70 -5.34
C ILE A 239 3.39 15.79 -5.89
N GLN A 240 3.13 16.85 -5.09
CA GLN A 240 2.32 18.00 -5.51
C GLN A 240 2.89 18.65 -6.77
N ASN A 241 4.18 19.03 -6.74
CA ASN A 241 4.84 19.64 -7.88
C ASN A 241 4.81 18.75 -9.13
N TYR A 242 4.87 17.43 -8.94
CA TYR A 242 4.80 16.46 -10.02
C TYR A 242 3.40 16.39 -10.63
N THR A 243 2.35 16.37 -9.82
CA THR A 243 0.95 16.37 -10.28
C THR A 243 0.57 17.68 -10.96
N GLU A 244 0.96 18.81 -10.39
CA GLU A 244 0.77 20.15 -10.98
C GLU A 244 1.42 20.25 -12.37
N LYS A 245 2.67 19.81 -12.50
CA LYS A 245 3.39 19.79 -13.79
C LYS A 245 2.64 19.02 -14.87
N LEU A 246 1.91 17.98 -14.49
CA LEU A 246 1.16 17.10 -15.38
C LEU A 246 -0.32 17.50 -15.48
N ASN A 247 -0.73 18.60 -14.85
CA ASN A 247 -2.11 19.08 -14.78
C ASN A 247 -3.07 17.97 -14.28
N LYS A 248 -2.69 17.33 -13.16
CA LYS A 248 -3.47 16.27 -12.50
C LYS A 248 -4.00 16.76 -11.16
N ASP A 249 -5.24 16.39 -10.82
CA ASP A 249 -5.85 16.71 -9.55
C ASP A 249 -5.29 15.80 -8.45
N LEU A 250 -4.76 16.39 -7.38
CA LEU A 250 -4.29 15.67 -6.19
C LEU A 250 -5.16 16.01 -4.97
N PHE A 251 -5.79 14.99 -4.40
CA PHE A 251 -6.60 15.10 -3.19
C PHE A 251 -5.90 14.41 -2.02
N ILE A 252 -5.83 15.09 -0.90
CA ILE A 252 -5.29 14.53 0.34
C ILE A 252 -6.43 14.04 1.22
N LEU A 253 -6.29 12.82 1.76
CA LEU A 253 -7.20 12.27 2.75
C LEU A 253 -6.48 12.17 4.10
N TRP A 254 -7.12 12.64 5.18
CA TRP A 254 -6.68 12.32 6.53
C TRP A 254 -7.22 10.96 6.93
N ASN A 255 -6.35 9.97 7.04
CA ASN A 255 -6.76 8.61 7.39
C ASN A 255 -7.42 8.60 8.77
N PRO A 256 -8.63 8.04 8.90
CA PRO A 256 -9.28 7.88 10.17
C PRO A 256 -8.51 6.90 11.04
N GLN A 257 -7.91 7.40 12.11
CA GLN A 257 -7.28 6.59 13.15
C GLN A 257 -8.18 6.55 14.36
N LEU A 258 -8.06 5.49 15.18
CA LEU A 258 -8.77 5.40 16.44
C LEU A 258 -8.56 6.69 17.25
N TYR A 259 -9.63 7.29 17.75
CA TYR A 259 -9.61 8.60 18.40
C TYR A 259 -8.50 8.74 19.47
N LYS A 260 -8.40 7.77 20.40
CA LYS A 260 -7.36 7.76 21.43
C LYS A 260 -5.94 7.83 20.84
N ARG A 261 -5.73 7.19 19.70
CA ARG A 261 -4.42 7.21 19.02
C ARG A 261 -4.13 8.58 18.41
N GLN A 262 -5.12 9.24 17.84
CA GLN A 262 -4.96 10.60 17.34
C GLN A 262 -4.66 11.58 18.49
N MET A 263 -5.34 11.44 19.62
CA MET A 263 -5.12 12.29 20.79
C MET A 263 -3.78 12.03 21.49
N SER A 264 -3.11 10.92 21.25
CA SER A 264 -1.81 10.67 21.86
C SER A 264 -0.69 11.60 21.37
N TYR A 265 -0.87 12.27 20.22
CA TYR A 265 0.15 13.17 19.69
C TYR A 265 0.20 14.51 20.43
N ASP A 266 1.41 15.03 20.67
CA ASP A 266 1.66 16.36 21.25
C ASP A 266 1.12 17.47 20.33
N MET A 267 0.28 18.37 20.88
CA MET A 267 -0.39 19.40 20.10
C MET A 267 0.58 20.35 19.39
N GLY A 268 1.67 20.76 20.05
CA GLY A 268 2.63 21.68 19.43
C GLY A 268 3.32 21.10 18.22
N SER A 269 3.69 19.80 18.28
CA SER A 269 4.29 19.11 17.14
C SER A 269 3.27 18.81 16.04
N LEU A 270 2.02 18.49 16.39
CA LEU A 270 0.94 18.25 15.45
C LEU A 270 0.51 19.52 14.71
N GLU A 271 0.33 20.63 15.42
CA GLU A 271 0.03 21.94 14.83
C GLU A 271 1.12 22.37 13.85
N GLY A 272 2.39 22.23 14.25
CA GLY A 272 3.53 22.51 13.36
C GLY A 272 3.54 21.65 12.09
N PHE A 273 3.09 20.40 12.16
CA PHE A 273 2.90 19.53 11.01
C PHE A 273 1.73 19.97 10.13
N LEU A 274 0.56 20.23 10.72
CA LEU A 274 -0.66 20.63 9.98
C LEU A 274 -0.46 21.97 9.26
N LYS A 275 0.21 22.96 9.87
CA LYS A 275 0.57 24.22 9.20
C LYS A 275 1.45 23.99 7.95
N LYS A 276 2.34 23.01 7.98
CA LYS A 276 3.12 22.65 6.80
C LYS A 276 2.28 21.93 5.74
N ILE A 277 1.32 21.09 6.14
CA ILE A 277 0.33 20.49 5.21
C ILE A 277 -0.49 21.60 4.56
N GLU A 278 -1.02 22.53 5.35
CA GLU A 278 -1.84 23.66 4.87
C GLU A 278 -1.13 24.51 3.81
N SER A 279 0.18 24.73 3.97
CA SER A 279 0.97 25.48 3.00
C SER A 279 1.12 24.80 1.63
N ILE A 280 0.85 23.49 1.55
CA ILE A 280 0.89 22.70 0.32
C ILE A 280 -0.52 22.39 -0.17
N PHE A 281 -1.39 22.00 0.75
CA PHE A 281 -2.76 21.56 0.49
C PHE A 281 -3.72 22.35 1.38
N PRO A 282 -4.45 23.33 0.82
CA PRO A 282 -5.35 24.16 1.63
C PRO A 282 -6.57 23.39 2.14
N THR A 283 -6.93 22.28 1.50
CA THR A 283 -8.09 21.45 1.86
C THR A 283 -7.71 19.99 2.01
N ILE A 284 -8.44 19.27 2.85
CA ILE A 284 -8.24 17.87 3.15
C ILE A 284 -9.58 17.17 3.41
N PHE A 285 -9.72 15.94 2.90
CA PHE A 285 -10.82 15.07 3.30
C PHE A 285 -10.54 14.45 4.68
N ARG A 286 -11.51 14.46 5.57
CA ARG A 286 -11.36 13.88 6.91
C ARG A 286 -12.70 13.40 7.48
N VAL A 287 -12.68 12.59 8.54
CA VAL A 287 -13.81 12.39 9.43
C VAL A 287 -13.69 13.41 10.56
N PRO A 288 -14.78 14.13 10.97
CA PRO A 288 -14.75 15.00 12.13
C PRO A 288 -14.23 14.29 13.38
N LEU A 289 -13.38 14.94 14.18
CA LEU A 289 -12.77 14.29 15.36
C LEU A 289 -13.78 13.96 16.47
N ASP A 290 -14.92 14.65 16.51
CA ASP A 290 -16.02 14.37 17.41
C ASP A 290 -16.93 13.22 16.95
N ASP A 291 -16.74 12.70 15.74
CA ASP A 291 -17.51 11.58 15.21
C ASP A 291 -17.35 10.34 16.11
N THR A 292 -18.47 9.84 16.61
CA THR A 292 -18.50 8.70 17.54
C THR A 292 -17.89 7.43 16.97
N ARG A 293 -17.89 7.28 15.63
CA ARG A 293 -17.27 6.15 14.93
C ARG A 293 -15.75 6.10 15.07
N LEU A 294 -15.08 7.24 15.26
CA LEU A 294 -13.65 7.27 15.57
C LEU A 294 -13.33 6.71 16.96
N LYS A 295 -14.32 6.73 17.87
CA LYS A 295 -14.21 6.20 19.24
C LYS A 295 -14.61 4.73 19.33
N ASP A 296 -15.33 4.22 18.33
CA ASP A 296 -15.84 2.87 18.28
C ASP A 296 -14.80 1.91 17.68
N ILE A 297 -14.22 1.06 18.52
CA ILE A 297 -13.21 0.08 18.10
C ILE A 297 -13.74 -0.94 17.09
N THR A 298 -15.05 -1.15 17.03
CA THR A 298 -15.67 -2.08 16.07
C THR A 298 -15.60 -1.58 14.63
N GLN A 299 -15.32 -0.29 14.42
CA GLN A 299 -15.07 0.31 13.12
C GLN A 299 -13.67 0.00 12.56
N TYR A 300 -12.88 -0.76 13.31
CA TYR A 300 -11.49 -1.10 12.95
C TYR A 300 -11.30 -2.62 12.93
N HIS A 301 -10.44 -3.09 12.02
CA HIS A 301 -9.97 -4.47 11.99
C HIS A 301 -8.89 -4.71 13.04
N ASP A 302 -8.07 -3.69 13.30
CA ASP A 302 -7.04 -3.63 14.33
C ASP A 302 -6.81 -2.18 14.77
N CYS A 303 -5.72 -1.88 15.49
CA CYS A 303 -5.43 -0.50 15.94
C CYS A 303 -5.16 0.51 14.81
N SER A 304 -5.01 0.08 13.57
CA SER A 304 -4.53 0.91 12.45
C SER A 304 -5.42 0.86 11.21
N HIS A 305 -6.13 -0.26 11.00
CA HIS A 305 -6.90 -0.51 9.79
C HIS A 305 -8.39 -0.34 10.06
N PHE A 306 -8.98 0.69 9.48
CA PHE A 306 -10.42 0.98 9.59
C PHE A 306 -11.22 0.20 8.55
N LYS A 307 -12.49 -0.05 8.89
CA LYS A 307 -13.45 -0.72 8.01
C LYS A 307 -13.96 0.20 6.91
N LYS A 308 -14.51 -0.34 5.85
CA LYS A 308 -14.97 0.39 4.65
C LYS A 308 -16.06 1.41 4.95
N GLU A 309 -16.90 1.14 5.95
CA GLU A 309 -17.97 2.06 6.38
C GLU A 309 -17.40 3.40 6.85
N LEU A 310 -16.31 3.36 7.61
CA LEU A 310 -15.61 4.57 8.04
C LEU A 310 -14.90 5.26 6.87
N GLY A 311 -14.29 4.48 5.95
CA GLY A 311 -13.69 5.00 4.72
C GLY A 311 -14.69 5.73 3.81
N LYS A 312 -15.92 5.21 3.66
CA LYS A 312 -17.01 5.89 2.94
C LYS A 312 -17.34 7.25 3.54
N THR A 313 -17.25 7.37 4.86
CA THR A 313 -17.49 8.67 5.54
C THR A 313 -16.41 9.69 5.16
N VAL A 314 -15.14 9.30 5.11
CA VAL A 314 -14.07 10.23 4.68
C VAL A 314 -14.38 10.78 3.29
N LEU A 315 -14.84 9.92 2.40
CA LEU A 315 -15.11 10.22 0.99
C LEU A 315 -16.44 10.96 0.73
N ASP A 316 -17.10 11.47 1.77
CA ASP A 316 -18.26 12.35 1.60
C ASP A 316 -17.76 13.78 1.30
N ARG A 317 -18.32 14.44 0.27
CA ARG A 317 -17.95 15.81 -0.14
C ARG A 317 -18.04 16.83 0.99
N LYS A 318 -18.99 16.67 1.91
CA LYS A 318 -19.11 17.55 3.11
C LYS A 318 -17.91 17.45 4.05
N ASN A 319 -17.11 16.42 3.94
CA ASN A 319 -15.91 16.17 4.73
C ASN A 319 -14.63 16.69 4.08
N LEU A 320 -14.73 17.34 2.92
CA LEU A 320 -13.65 18.15 2.35
C LEU A 320 -13.65 19.51 3.04
N VAL A 321 -12.64 19.77 3.85
CA VAL A 321 -12.55 20.98 4.68
C VAL A 321 -11.18 21.64 4.56
N PRO A 322 -11.08 22.96 4.85
CA PRO A 322 -9.79 23.60 5.07
C PRO A 322 -8.99 22.93 6.20
N VAL A 323 -7.67 22.86 6.07
CA VAL A 323 -6.77 22.22 7.05
C VAL A 323 -6.81 22.92 8.41
N ASP A 324 -7.04 24.24 8.45
CA ASP A 324 -7.20 25.00 9.69
C ASP A 324 -8.40 24.54 10.55
N ILE A 325 -9.46 24.00 9.93
CA ILE A 325 -10.59 23.40 10.65
C ILE A 325 -10.11 22.14 11.38
N LEU A 326 -9.34 21.28 10.72
CA LEU A 326 -8.76 20.10 11.36
C LEU A 326 -7.86 20.47 12.55
N MET A 327 -7.05 21.54 12.42
CA MET A 327 -6.22 22.05 13.51
C MET A 327 -7.06 22.51 14.71
N LYS A 328 -8.14 23.27 14.46
CA LYS A 328 -9.07 23.75 15.51
C LYS A 328 -9.75 22.59 16.24
N GLU A 329 -10.15 21.55 15.50
CA GLU A 329 -10.74 20.34 16.10
C GLU A 329 -9.76 19.63 17.02
N PHE A 330 -8.52 19.42 16.59
CA PHE A 330 -7.49 18.84 17.45
C PHE A 330 -7.27 19.67 18.72
N GLY A 331 -7.19 21.01 18.61
CA GLY A 331 -7.07 21.91 19.76
C GLY A 331 -8.23 21.78 20.74
N ALA A 332 -9.47 21.79 20.23
CA ALA A 332 -10.68 21.65 21.04
C ALA A 332 -10.76 20.28 21.75
N GLU A 333 -10.43 19.19 21.07
CA GLU A 333 -10.43 17.86 21.66
C GLU A 333 -9.34 17.69 22.72
N HIS A 334 -8.12 18.19 22.48
CA HIS A 334 -7.04 18.17 23.48
C HIS A 334 -7.37 18.98 24.74
N ALA A 335 -8.03 20.13 24.62
CA ALA A 335 -8.42 20.94 25.75
C ALA A 335 -9.32 20.20 26.74
N LYS A 336 -10.14 19.22 26.27
CA LYS A 336 -10.99 18.38 27.13
C LYS A 336 -10.21 17.47 28.08
N PHE A 337 -8.93 17.21 27.81
CA PHE A 337 -8.06 16.36 28.64
C PHE A 337 -7.10 17.15 29.52
N SER A 338 -7.04 18.48 29.34
CA SER A 338 -6.18 19.37 30.12
C SER A 338 -6.86 19.95 31.36
N ASN A 339 -8.18 19.71 31.48
CA ASN A 339 -9.03 20.06 32.63
C ASN A 339 -9.34 18.78 33.42
#